data_7a5d88cc7152ea777ef76cf77587a1c4
#
_entry.id   7a5d88cc7152ea777ef76cf77587a1c4
#
_cell.length_a   1.000
_cell.length_b   1.000
_cell.length_c   1.000
_cell.angle_alpha   90.00
_cell.angle_beta   90.00
_cell.angle_gamma   90.00
#
_symmetry.space_group_name_H-M   'P 1'
#
loop_
_entity.id
_entity.type
_entity.pdbx_description
1 polymer ?
#
loop_
_entity_poly.entity_id
_entity_poly.type
_entity_poly.pdbx_seq_one_letter_code
_entity_poly.pdbx_strand_id
1 'polypeptide(L)'
;VELVYLPFDSALRRRLRVMVNGILSLTTVPLASVTIILFSQKLHILVFIALGFAAAGLLFSVLLQGPYTRKLHDSLMRRRLLTEDQVESLEQSALPAEAIEAQLTRGDIGMILFTLDLLKRRAVPMEPEKLRPLLFHANPFVRAGALHVLSRQADDGDLQLVLDILTHERDARVRQACFAVLRQLGDEAQIDLALPFLADSNRDVRAECLLFLFTKGGIEGILAGAEQLKEMTDSGNSAELAAAAYVIGEIGIRYFRSDFLELLRHSNSAVRQATLEAAAHNLPPELIAELLPFLADRSLARLARLALQQQPAELMLPQAKECFGSSTDIFVQLELVRLISSFRAAEAVDLLMELLGHVDIRIKYQVLQGLTQLRRHEAFDPEPYQERVYAQLRREFYFGYHYFYLLTLMRKNPGDPVRSRFLQSELKHKIRFVQEMIFRLLGLLHPTDEIYKAFLNFRSQSAHFRALSLEVLSYTLQGSLLELVLTFLDDLPYENKLAKAREYQLINDSGPQNWWESPVILVDPW
;
A
#
# COMPACT_ATOMS: atom_id res chain seq x y z
N VAL A 1 -16.07 -10.17 10.74
CA VAL A 1 -16.59 -11.36 10.03
C VAL A 1 -15.78 -11.66 8.76
N GLU A 2 -15.28 -10.67 8.02
CA GLU A 2 -14.48 -10.90 6.79
C GLU A 2 -13.12 -11.56 7.07
N LEU A 3 -12.49 -11.29 8.20
CA LEU A 3 -11.21 -11.86 8.61
C LEU A 3 -11.24 -13.41 8.73
N VAL A 4 -12.40 -13.97 9.04
CA VAL A 4 -12.59 -15.42 9.20
C VAL A 4 -12.45 -16.17 7.86
N TYR A 5 -12.66 -15.50 6.73
CA TYR A 5 -12.58 -16.12 5.40
C TYR A 5 -11.20 -15.99 4.72
N LEU A 6 -10.26 -15.25 5.33
CA LEU A 6 -8.92 -15.00 4.80
C LEU A 6 -8.12 -16.27 4.43
N PRO A 7 -8.15 -17.38 5.22
CA PRO A 7 -7.36 -18.57 4.91
C PRO A 7 -7.84 -19.37 3.71
N PHE A 8 -8.97 -19.00 3.11
CA PHE A 8 -9.58 -19.79 2.04
C PHE A 8 -9.32 -19.16 0.66
N ASP A 9 -9.14 -20.02 -0.33
CA ASP A 9 -9.04 -19.67 -1.74
C ASP A 9 -10.26 -18.83 -2.22
N SER A 10 -10.06 -17.94 -3.19
CA SER A 10 -11.07 -16.97 -3.66
C SER A 10 -12.40 -17.62 -4.11
N ALA A 11 -12.34 -18.80 -4.72
CA ALA A 11 -13.51 -19.56 -5.15
C ALA A 11 -14.27 -20.16 -3.94
N LEU A 12 -13.53 -20.72 -2.96
CA LEU A 12 -14.09 -21.30 -1.75
C LEU A 12 -14.62 -20.21 -0.81
N ARG A 13 -13.91 -19.08 -0.71
CA ARG A 13 -14.33 -17.89 0.04
C ARG A 13 -15.67 -17.36 -0.45
N ARG A 14 -15.85 -17.28 -1.77
CA ARG A 14 -17.13 -16.87 -2.38
C ARG A 14 -18.25 -17.85 -2.05
N ARG A 15 -18.00 -19.15 -2.15
CA ARG A 15 -18.99 -20.19 -1.80
C ARG A 15 -19.35 -20.16 -0.32
N LEU A 16 -18.37 -20.06 0.59
CA LEU A 16 -18.60 -19.98 2.02
C LEU A 16 -19.37 -18.72 2.41
N ARG A 17 -19.07 -17.57 1.80
CA ARG A 17 -19.81 -16.33 2.03
C ARG A 17 -21.29 -16.45 1.61
N VAL A 18 -21.55 -17.04 0.42
CA VAL A 18 -22.93 -17.27 -0.04
C VAL A 18 -23.64 -18.27 0.87
N MET A 19 -22.95 -19.31 1.32
CA MET A 19 -23.52 -20.34 2.19
C MET A 19 -23.84 -19.80 3.60
N VAL A 20 -22.95 -19.01 4.19
CA VAL A 20 -23.15 -18.44 5.55
C VAL A 20 -24.13 -17.28 5.53
N ASN A 21 -23.97 -16.31 4.63
CA ASN A 21 -24.84 -15.11 4.61
C ASN A 21 -26.17 -15.34 3.85
N GLY A 22 -26.23 -16.33 2.96
CA GLY A 22 -27.42 -16.68 2.20
C GLY A 22 -28.20 -17.83 2.85
N ILE A 23 -27.70 -19.05 2.69
CA ILE A 23 -28.45 -20.26 3.08
C ILE A 23 -28.63 -20.37 4.59
N LEU A 24 -27.56 -20.14 5.38
CA LEU A 24 -27.66 -20.26 6.83
C LEU A 24 -28.58 -19.17 7.45
N SER A 25 -28.46 -17.93 7.01
CA SER A 25 -29.32 -16.84 7.53
C SER A 25 -30.78 -17.02 7.11
N LEU A 26 -31.05 -17.48 5.87
CA LEU A 26 -32.39 -17.73 5.37
C LEU A 26 -33.10 -18.91 6.09
N THR A 27 -32.34 -19.87 6.62
CA THR A 27 -32.90 -21.04 7.31
C THR A 27 -32.99 -20.85 8.83
N THR A 28 -32.04 -20.13 9.45
CA THR A 28 -31.99 -19.95 10.90
C THR A 28 -33.10 -19.02 11.43
N VAL A 29 -33.43 -17.96 10.69
CA VAL A 29 -34.47 -17.00 11.13
C VAL A 29 -35.86 -17.64 11.15
N PRO A 30 -36.33 -18.34 10.09
CA PRO A 30 -37.62 -19.06 10.15
C PRO A 30 -37.64 -20.16 11.19
N LEU A 31 -36.56 -20.91 11.36
CA LEU A 31 -36.48 -21.98 12.37
C LEU A 31 -36.59 -21.43 13.79
N ALA A 32 -35.89 -20.33 14.07
CA ALA A 32 -36.01 -19.65 15.35
C ALA A 32 -37.44 -19.12 15.58
N SER A 33 -38.07 -18.55 14.57
CA SER A 33 -39.46 -18.05 14.66
C SER A 33 -40.46 -19.16 14.94
N VAL A 34 -40.34 -20.29 14.23
CA VAL A 34 -41.17 -21.49 14.48
C VAL A 34 -40.97 -22.03 15.90
N THR A 35 -39.71 -22.10 16.36
CA THR A 35 -39.40 -22.56 17.71
C THR A 35 -40.03 -21.64 18.79
N ILE A 36 -39.97 -20.33 18.58
CA ILE A 36 -40.57 -19.33 19.48
C ILE A 36 -42.11 -19.50 19.50
N ILE A 37 -42.75 -19.66 18.34
CA ILE A 37 -44.20 -19.84 18.23
C ILE A 37 -44.65 -21.13 18.92
N LEU A 38 -43.97 -22.25 18.70
CA LEU A 38 -44.32 -23.54 19.28
C LEU A 38 -44.18 -23.58 20.80
N PHE A 39 -43.19 -22.88 21.36
CA PHE A 39 -42.88 -22.92 22.79
C PHE A 39 -43.18 -21.60 23.51
N SER A 40 -43.93 -20.67 22.91
CA SER A 40 -44.24 -19.35 23.46
C SER A 40 -44.88 -19.37 24.85
N GLN A 41 -45.65 -20.43 25.18
CA GLN A 41 -46.29 -20.60 26.51
C GLN A 41 -45.37 -21.29 27.54
N LYS A 42 -44.18 -21.77 27.16
CA LYS A 42 -43.26 -22.49 28.06
C LYS A 42 -41.88 -21.82 28.04
N LEU A 43 -41.78 -20.65 28.65
CA LEU A 43 -40.58 -19.79 28.64
C LEU A 43 -39.30 -20.52 29.08
N HIS A 44 -39.40 -21.42 30.07
CA HIS A 44 -38.27 -22.21 30.56
C HIS A 44 -37.69 -23.15 29.48
N ILE A 45 -38.52 -23.71 28.60
CA ILE A 45 -38.03 -24.54 27.49
C ILE A 45 -37.25 -23.72 26.45
N LEU A 46 -37.73 -22.51 26.15
CA LEU A 46 -37.02 -21.59 25.23
C LEU A 46 -35.63 -21.20 25.76
N VAL A 47 -35.56 -20.95 27.10
CA VAL A 47 -34.28 -20.62 27.75
C VAL A 47 -33.28 -21.81 27.63
N PHE A 48 -33.74 -23.04 27.91
CA PHE A 48 -32.87 -24.21 27.78
C PHE A 48 -32.42 -24.47 26.31
N ILE A 49 -33.29 -24.26 25.33
CA ILE A 49 -32.96 -24.36 23.91
C ILE A 49 -31.91 -23.30 23.54
N ALA A 50 -32.09 -22.05 23.96
CA ALA A 50 -31.15 -20.97 23.71
C ALA A 50 -29.79 -21.24 24.38
N LEU A 51 -29.77 -21.73 25.59
CA LEU A 51 -28.56 -22.10 26.32
C LEU A 51 -27.82 -23.25 25.62
N GLY A 52 -28.57 -24.25 25.13
CA GLY A 52 -28.02 -25.37 24.33
C GLY A 52 -27.36 -24.91 23.04
N PHE A 53 -28.01 -23.99 22.32
CA PHE A 53 -27.40 -23.40 21.11
C PHE A 53 -26.17 -22.56 21.43
N ALA A 54 -26.16 -21.79 22.50
CA ALA A 54 -25.01 -21.01 22.95
C ALA A 54 -23.83 -21.92 23.35
N ALA A 55 -24.10 -22.99 24.09
CA ALA A 55 -23.09 -23.99 24.47
C ALA A 55 -22.52 -24.73 23.24
N ALA A 56 -23.38 -25.13 22.29
CA ALA A 56 -22.97 -25.75 21.05
C ALA A 56 -22.11 -24.79 20.19
N GLY A 57 -22.46 -23.51 20.12
CA GLY A 57 -21.69 -22.48 19.43
C GLY A 57 -20.32 -22.27 20.05
N LEU A 58 -20.21 -22.24 21.37
CA LEU A 58 -18.93 -22.16 22.09
C LEU A 58 -18.07 -23.40 21.84
N LEU A 59 -18.65 -24.59 21.96
CA LEU A 59 -17.95 -25.85 21.68
C LEU A 59 -17.43 -25.91 20.24
N PHE A 60 -18.24 -25.50 19.28
CA PHE A 60 -17.87 -25.45 17.87
C PHE A 60 -16.76 -24.44 17.59
N SER A 61 -16.79 -23.28 18.27
CA SER A 61 -15.74 -22.27 18.20
C SER A 61 -14.39 -22.82 18.68
N VAL A 62 -14.37 -23.53 19.81
CA VAL A 62 -13.16 -24.14 20.36
C VAL A 62 -12.63 -25.26 19.46
N LEU A 63 -13.51 -26.11 18.92
CA LEU A 63 -13.13 -27.20 18.01
C LEU A 63 -12.58 -26.68 16.66
N LEU A 64 -13.05 -25.52 16.20
CA LEU A 64 -12.57 -24.93 14.94
C LEU A 64 -11.25 -24.17 15.08
N GLN A 65 -10.83 -23.77 16.27
CA GLN A 65 -9.59 -23.02 16.47
C GLN A 65 -8.35 -23.75 15.90
N GLY A 66 -8.22 -25.05 16.15
CA GLY A 66 -7.08 -25.84 15.67
C GLY A 66 -7.00 -25.98 14.15
N PRO A 67 -8.06 -26.45 13.45
CA PRO A 67 -8.09 -26.52 12.00
C PRO A 67 -7.99 -25.16 11.31
N TYR A 68 -8.58 -24.12 11.90
CA TYR A 68 -8.54 -22.76 11.36
C TYR A 68 -7.13 -22.17 11.42
N THR A 69 -6.46 -22.26 12.56
CA THR A 69 -5.08 -21.76 12.72
C THR A 69 -4.09 -22.50 11.83
N ARG A 70 -4.24 -23.82 11.65
CA ARG A 70 -3.42 -24.60 10.69
C ARG A 70 -3.62 -24.12 9.26
N LYS A 71 -4.85 -23.89 8.85
CA LYS A 71 -5.17 -23.46 7.48
C LYS A 71 -4.82 -22.00 7.22
N LEU A 72 -4.92 -21.13 8.21
CA LEU A 72 -4.41 -19.76 8.19
C LEU A 72 -2.89 -19.77 8.02
N HIS A 73 -2.22 -20.63 8.76
CA HIS A 73 -0.78 -20.83 8.67
C HIS A 73 -0.34 -21.33 7.28
N ASP A 74 -0.99 -22.35 6.72
CA ASP A 74 -0.72 -22.85 5.36
C ASP A 74 -0.94 -21.78 4.28
N SER A 75 -1.93 -20.91 4.46
CA SER A 75 -2.22 -19.84 3.50
C SER A 75 -1.21 -18.70 3.56
N LEU A 76 -0.71 -18.38 4.75
CA LEU A 76 0.37 -17.40 4.97
C LEU A 76 1.70 -17.90 4.39
N MET A 77 2.01 -19.21 4.56
CA MET A 77 3.20 -19.84 3.99
C MET A 77 3.21 -19.88 2.46
N ARG A 78 2.07 -19.98 1.82
CA ARG A 78 1.97 -20.02 0.35
C ARG A 78 2.07 -18.67 -0.34
N ARG A 79 2.36 -17.56 0.36
CA ARG A 79 2.54 -16.19 -0.17
C ARG A 79 1.42 -15.66 -1.10
N ARG A 80 0.21 -16.24 -1.05
CA ARG A 80 -0.84 -15.98 -2.06
C ARG A 80 -1.92 -14.97 -1.67
N LEU A 81 -1.89 -14.35 -0.48
CA LEU A 81 -3.11 -13.74 0.05
C LEU A 81 -3.01 -12.35 0.69
N LEU A 82 -1.93 -11.62 0.58
CA LEU A 82 -1.90 -10.29 1.17
C LEU A 82 -1.69 -9.22 0.11
N THR A 83 -2.73 -8.44 -0.15
CA THR A 83 -2.60 -7.08 -0.70
C THR A 83 -1.93 -6.19 0.36
N GLU A 84 -1.20 -5.17 -0.05
CA GLU A 84 -0.46 -4.25 0.83
C GLU A 84 -1.33 -3.73 1.99
N ASP A 85 -2.62 -3.43 1.76
CA ASP A 85 -3.59 -2.99 2.79
C ASP A 85 -3.92 -4.08 3.86
N GLN A 86 -3.74 -5.36 3.54
CA GLN A 86 -4.01 -6.47 4.47
C GLN A 86 -2.78 -6.83 5.31
N VAL A 87 -1.58 -6.53 4.81
CA VAL A 87 -0.33 -6.61 5.58
C VAL A 87 -0.36 -5.58 6.71
N GLU A 88 -0.78 -4.35 6.40
CA GLU A 88 -0.87 -3.26 7.37
C GLU A 88 -1.88 -3.54 8.52
N SER A 89 -3.00 -4.19 8.24
CA SER A 89 -3.98 -4.57 9.26
C SER A 89 -3.54 -5.74 10.15
N LEU A 90 -2.72 -6.67 9.63
CA LEU A 90 -2.07 -7.73 10.43
C LEU A 90 -0.86 -7.20 11.20
N GLU A 91 -0.23 -6.14 10.69
CA GLU A 91 0.85 -5.42 11.36
C GLU A 91 0.40 -4.71 12.64
N GLN A 92 -0.87 -4.40 12.79
CA GLN A 92 -1.42 -3.76 14.00
C GLN A 92 -1.84 -4.76 15.10
N SER A 93 -1.94 -6.06 14.82
CA SER A 93 -2.25 -7.06 15.85
C SER A 93 -0.99 -7.50 16.59
N ALA A 94 -0.84 -7.08 17.84
CA ALA A 94 0.23 -7.51 18.73
C ALA A 94 0.17 -9.03 18.93
N LEU A 95 1.14 -9.77 18.37
CA LEU A 95 1.33 -11.18 18.72
C LEU A 95 1.88 -11.23 20.16
N PRO A 96 1.30 -12.05 21.06
CA PRO A 96 1.84 -12.21 22.40
C PRO A 96 3.29 -12.71 22.35
N ALA A 97 4.18 -12.11 23.14
CA ALA A 97 5.61 -12.48 23.20
C ALA A 97 5.80 -13.99 23.46
N GLU A 98 4.95 -14.57 24.30
CA GLU A 98 4.96 -16.02 24.58
C GLU A 98 4.68 -16.90 23.36
N ALA A 99 3.84 -16.44 22.43
CA ALA A 99 3.55 -17.16 21.20
C ALA A 99 4.75 -17.12 20.22
N ILE A 100 5.45 -16.00 20.17
CA ILE A 100 6.69 -15.84 19.38
C ILE A 100 7.78 -16.78 19.91
N GLU A 101 7.98 -16.81 21.21
CA GLU A 101 8.97 -17.65 21.88
C GLU A 101 8.69 -19.15 21.69
N ALA A 102 7.44 -19.56 21.84
CA ALA A 102 7.05 -20.95 21.60
C ALA A 102 7.31 -21.40 20.17
N GLN A 103 7.19 -20.50 19.18
CA GLN A 103 7.46 -20.79 17.78
C GLN A 103 8.97 -20.90 17.48
N LEU A 104 9.80 -20.08 18.12
CA LEU A 104 11.27 -20.15 17.98
C LEU A 104 11.85 -21.44 18.56
N THR A 105 11.27 -21.95 19.66
CA THR A 105 11.80 -23.14 20.38
C THR A 105 11.23 -24.46 19.91
N ARG A 106 9.96 -24.51 19.46
CA ARG A 106 9.24 -25.75 19.14
C ARG A 106 8.69 -25.80 17.71
N GLY A 107 8.88 -24.72 16.93
CA GLY A 107 8.39 -24.64 15.56
C GLY A 107 9.18 -25.54 14.60
N ASP A 108 8.56 -25.88 13.47
CA ASP A 108 9.30 -26.39 12.33
C ASP A 108 10.20 -25.27 11.73
N ILE A 109 11.14 -25.66 10.86
CA ILE A 109 12.09 -24.71 10.25
C ILE A 109 11.36 -23.54 9.56
N GLY A 110 10.22 -23.83 8.89
CA GLY A 110 9.45 -22.80 8.21
C GLY A 110 8.84 -21.78 9.17
N MET A 111 8.35 -22.23 10.34
CA MET A 111 7.83 -21.37 11.40
C MET A 111 8.91 -20.51 12.03
N ILE A 112 10.06 -21.12 12.32
CA ILE A 112 11.20 -20.38 12.88
C ILE A 112 11.62 -19.26 11.92
N LEU A 113 11.79 -19.57 10.62
CA LEU A 113 12.17 -18.59 9.60
C LEU A 113 11.13 -17.47 9.46
N PHE A 114 9.84 -17.83 9.44
CA PHE A 114 8.76 -16.84 9.40
C PHE A 114 8.79 -15.92 10.62
N THR A 115 8.98 -16.48 11.80
CA THR A 115 9.03 -15.70 13.04
C THR A 115 10.25 -14.78 13.08
N LEU A 116 11.42 -15.25 12.63
CA LEU A 116 12.63 -14.43 12.52
C LEU A 116 12.45 -13.28 11.49
N ASP A 117 11.81 -13.54 10.33
CA ASP A 117 11.50 -12.51 9.35
C ASP A 117 10.51 -11.46 9.91
N LEU A 118 9.52 -11.91 10.68
CA LEU A 118 8.58 -11.02 11.36
C LEU A 118 9.27 -10.12 12.40
N LEU A 119 10.16 -10.70 13.24
CA LEU A 119 10.94 -9.95 14.22
C LEU A 119 11.86 -8.93 13.55
N LYS A 120 12.50 -9.33 12.44
CA LYS A 120 13.32 -8.44 11.62
C LYS A 120 12.53 -7.26 11.06
N ARG A 121 11.35 -7.49 10.49
CA ARG A 121 10.51 -6.43 9.88
C ARG A 121 9.91 -5.49 10.90
N ARG A 122 9.40 -6.01 12.01
CA ARG A 122 8.70 -5.23 13.04
C ARG A 122 9.63 -4.60 14.06
N ALA A 123 10.92 -4.88 14.03
CA ALA A 123 11.86 -4.46 15.06
C ALA A 123 11.37 -4.75 16.51
N VAL A 124 10.66 -5.89 16.68
CA VAL A 124 10.18 -6.31 18.01
C VAL A 124 11.40 -6.71 18.84
N PRO A 125 11.60 -6.11 20.02
CA PRO A 125 12.70 -6.49 20.89
C PRO A 125 12.51 -7.94 21.38
N MET A 126 13.58 -8.72 21.31
CA MET A 126 13.63 -10.10 21.78
C MET A 126 14.90 -10.27 22.63
N GLU A 127 14.80 -10.89 23.79
CA GLU A 127 15.96 -11.12 24.63
C GLU A 127 17.04 -11.90 23.90
N PRO A 128 18.32 -11.43 23.85
CA PRO A 128 19.42 -12.09 23.13
C PRO A 128 19.58 -13.57 23.51
N GLU A 129 19.37 -13.90 24.78
CA GLU A 129 19.44 -15.25 25.30
C GLU A 129 18.55 -16.28 24.61
N LYS A 130 17.40 -15.83 24.10
CA LYS A 130 16.46 -16.68 23.36
C LYS A 130 16.87 -16.91 21.90
N LEU A 131 17.71 -16.04 21.36
CA LEU A 131 18.25 -16.13 20.01
C LEU A 131 19.54 -16.97 19.94
N ARG A 132 20.37 -16.95 21.03
CA ARG A 132 21.66 -17.66 21.09
C ARG A 132 21.57 -19.15 20.69
N PRO A 133 20.58 -19.94 21.12
CA PRO A 133 20.47 -21.35 20.72
C PRO A 133 20.28 -21.52 19.21
N LEU A 134 19.62 -20.56 18.53
CA LEU A 134 19.37 -20.60 17.10
C LEU A 134 20.61 -20.32 16.25
N LEU A 135 21.66 -19.71 16.85
CA LEU A 135 22.94 -19.47 16.19
C LEU A 135 23.69 -20.76 15.87
N PHE A 136 23.39 -21.86 16.55
CA PHE A 136 23.94 -23.21 16.33
C PHE A 136 22.98 -24.14 15.59
N HIS A 137 21.87 -23.63 15.07
CA HIS A 137 20.89 -24.45 14.37
C HIS A 137 21.49 -25.08 13.10
N ALA A 138 21.12 -26.32 12.78
CA ALA A 138 21.64 -27.04 11.62
C ALA A 138 21.41 -26.31 10.28
N ASN A 139 20.28 -25.62 10.15
CA ASN A 139 19.92 -24.86 8.95
C ASN A 139 20.56 -23.48 8.95
N PRO A 140 21.40 -23.13 7.94
CA PRO A 140 22.09 -21.83 7.88
C PRO A 140 21.15 -20.63 7.71
N PHE A 141 19.96 -20.80 7.14
CA PHE A 141 18.96 -19.73 7.07
C PHE A 141 18.45 -19.33 8.46
N VAL A 142 18.30 -20.30 9.37
CA VAL A 142 17.90 -20.03 10.75
C VAL A 142 19.04 -19.30 11.48
N ARG A 143 20.30 -19.76 11.33
CA ARG A 143 21.45 -19.08 11.93
C ARG A 143 21.58 -17.63 11.46
N ALA A 144 21.51 -17.40 10.13
CA ALA A 144 21.59 -16.05 9.57
C ALA A 144 20.41 -15.16 10.01
N GLY A 145 19.18 -15.72 10.03
CA GLY A 145 18.00 -15.01 10.50
C GLY A 145 18.12 -14.59 11.98
N ALA A 146 18.61 -15.49 12.83
CA ALA A 146 18.83 -15.20 14.25
C ALA A 146 19.90 -14.11 14.46
N LEU A 147 21.03 -14.15 13.71
CA LEU A 147 22.06 -13.11 13.71
C LEU A 147 21.51 -11.74 13.28
N HIS A 148 20.66 -11.70 12.24
CA HIS A 148 20.04 -10.45 11.81
C HIS A 148 19.08 -9.85 12.84
N VAL A 149 18.37 -10.68 13.61
CA VAL A 149 17.54 -10.18 14.72
C VAL A 149 18.44 -9.74 15.87
N LEU A 150 19.47 -10.54 16.19
CA LEU A 150 20.44 -10.26 17.25
C LEU A 150 21.19 -8.94 16.99
N SER A 151 21.56 -8.62 15.74
CA SER A 151 22.32 -7.40 15.39
C SER A 151 21.70 -6.10 15.89
N ARG A 152 20.42 -6.07 16.24
CA ARG A 152 19.72 -4.87 16.71
C ARG A 152 19.73 -4.71 18.23
N GLN A 153 20.03 -5.75 18.96
CA GLN A 153 19.90 -5.80 20.41
C GLN A 153 21.00 -6.65 21.08
N ALA A 154 22.07 -6.94 20.33
CA ALA A 154 23.23 -7.68 20.81
C ALA A 154 23.93 -6.92 21.96
N ASP A 155 24.42 -7.64 22.93
CA ASP A 155 25.21 -7.13 24.02
C ASP A 155 26.69 -7.52 23.88
N ASP A 156 27.56 -6.95 24.72
CA ASP A 156 29.01 -7.21 24.68
C ASP A 156 29.35 -8.69 24.87
N GLY A 157 28.50 -9.47 25.54
CA GLY A 157 28.65 -10.92 25.70
C GLY A 157 28.49 -11.70 24.40
N ASP A 158 27.80 -11.14 23.41
CA ASP A 158 27.58 -11.78 22.11
C ASP A 158 28.79 -11.61 21.17
N LEU A 159 29.65 -10.62 21.39
CA LEU A 159 30.78 -10.32 20.49
C LEU A 159 31.69 -11.54 20.28
N GLN A 160 32.19 -12.15 21.38
CA GLN A 160 33.07 -13.30 21.26
C GLN A 160 32.39 -14.48 20.56
N LEU A 161 31.12 -14.72 20.86
CA LEU A 161 30.32 -15.78 20.23
C LEU A 161 30.21 -15.58 18.70
N VAL A 162 29.98 -14.35 18.26
CA VAL A 162 29.86 -14.01 16.84
C VAL A 162 31.19 -14.12 16.11
N LEU A 163 32.32 -13.74 16.78
CA LEU A 163 33.68 -13.92 16.26
C LEU A 163 34.01 -15.40 16.05
N ASP A 164 33.67 -16.24 17.03
CA ASP A 164 33.86 -17.69 16.93
C ASP A 164 33.03 -18.32 15.79
N ILE A 165 31.79 -17.86 15.63
CA ILE A 165 30.96 -18.30 14.51
C ILE A 165 31.57 -17.86 13.18
N LEU A 166 31.98 -16.59 13.04
CA LEU A 166 32.52 -16.03 11.79
C LEU A 166 33.76 -16.80 11.32
N THR A 167 34.65 -17.18 12.22
CA THR A 167 35.91 -17.88 11.90
C THR A 167 35.69 -19.32 11.41
N HIS A 168 34.63 -20.00 11.87
CA HIS A 168 34.36 -21.40 11.55
C HIS A 168 33.23 -21.62 10.54
N GLU A 169 32.45 -20.57 10.21
CA GLU A 169 31.29 -20.70 9.38
C GLU A 169 31.64 -20.81 7.89
N ARG A 170 30.99 -21.73 7.19
CA ARG A 170 31.16 -21.97 5.76
C ARG A 170 30.07 -21.35 4.89
N ASP A 171 28.88 -21.15 5.45
CA ASP A 171 27.77 -20.55 4.70
C ASP A 171 27.93 -19.02 4.63
N ALA A 172 27.98 -18.50 3.42
CA ALA A 172 28.19 -17.07 3.17
C ALA A 172 27.11 -16.18 3.80
N ARG A 173 25.85 -16.63 3.87
CA ARG A 173 24.73 -15.87 4.48
C ARG A 173 24.94 -15.67 5.99
N VAL A 174 25.50 -16.67 6.64
CA VAL A 174 25.78 -16.58 8.09
C VAL A 174 26.97 -15.66 8.32
N ARG A 175 28.05 -15.78 7.50
CA ARG A 175 29.19 -14.85 7.58
C ARG A 175 28.75 -13.40 7.34
N GLN A 176 27.91 -13.17 6.34
CA GLN A 176 27.32 -11.85 6.09
C GLN A 176 26.56 -11.33 7.32
N ALA A 177 25.71 -12.16 7.93
CA ALA A 177 24.95 -11.77 9.11
C ALA A 177 25.83 -11.52 10.35
N CYS A 178 26.99 -12.20 10.49
CA CYS A 178 27.97 -11.91 11.52
C CYS A 178 28.49 -10.47 11.41
N PHE A 179 28.84 -10.00 10.21
CA PHE A 179 29.29 -8.62 10.01
C PHE A 179 28.22 -7.59 10.37
N ALA A 180 26.92 -7.90 10.18
CA ALA A 180 25.85 -7.02 10.63
C ALA A 180 25.84 -6.86 12.17
N VAL A 181 26.17 -7.91 12.92
CA VAL A 181 26.35 -7.84 14.38
C VAL A 181 27.63 -7.09 14.74
N LEU A 182 28.76 -7.37 14.07
CA LEU A 182 30.02 -6.69 14.29
C LEU A 182 29.95 -5.18 14.04
N ARG A 183 29.13 -4.73 13.12
CA ARG A 183 28.86 -3.29 12.92
C ARG A 183 28.26 -2.61 14.16
N GLN A 184 27.60 -3.34 15.03
CA GLN A 184 27.05 -2.81 16.28
C GLN A 184 28.06 -2.90 17.43
N LEU A 185 28.61 -4.10 17.65
CA LEU A 185 29.41 -4.42 18.82
C LEU A 185 30.91 -4.30 18.61
N GLY A 186 31.39 -4.47 17.37
CA GLY A 186 32.83 -4.48 17.08
C GLY A 186 33.47 -3.10 17.16
N ASP A 187 34.79 -3.12 17.21
CA ASP A 187 35.68 -1.97 17.22
C ASP A 187 36.95 -2.24 16.37
N GLU A 188 37.95 -1.41 16.47
CA GLU A 188 39.20 -1.53 15.70
C GLU A 188 39.97 -2.84 16.01
N ALA A 189 39.76 -3.48 17.15
CA ALA A 189 40.47 -4.71 17.51
C ALA A 189 40.15 -5.92 16.63
N GLN A 190 39.01 -5.86 15.87
CA GLN A 190 38.61 -6.94 14.97
C GLN A 190 39.02 -6.71 13.51
N ILE A 191 39.81 -5.66 13.20
CA ILE A 191 40.27 -5.35 11.83
C ILE A 191 41.04 -6.52 11.24
N ASP A 192 42.05 -7.03 11.93
CA ASP A 192 42.91 -8.12 11.45
C ASP A 192 42.12 -9.39 11.11
N LEU A 193 41.02 -9.63 11.83
CA LEU A 193 40.11 -10.74 11.57
C LEU A 193 39.20 -10.46 10.36
N ALA A 194 38.84 -9.21 10.14
CA ALA A 194 37.93 -8.82 9.08
C ALA A 194 38.62 -8.72 7.69
N LEU A 195 39.89 -8.23 7.63
CA LEU A 195 40.62 -8.01 6.39
C LEU A 195 40.64 -9.21 5.41
N PRO A 196 40.81 -10.48 5.85
CA PRO A 196 40.77 -11.63 4.95
C PRO A 196 39.42 -11.80 4.22
N PHE A 197 38.31 -11.30 4.80
CA PHE A 197 36.97 -11.38 4.18
C PHE A 197 36.74 -10.38 3.06
N LEU A 198 37.65 -9.42 2.83
CA LEU A 198 37.66 -8.60 1.63
C LEU A 198 37.90 -9.44 0.35
N ALA A 199 38.59 -10.59 0.49
CA ALA A 199 38.79 -11.57 -0.58
C ALA A 199 37.79 -12.73 -0.56
N ASP A 200 36.71 -12.65 0.22
CA ASP A 200 35.67 -13.71 0.25
C ASP A 200 35.09 -13.93 -1.15
N SER A 201 34.86 -15.18 -1.51
CA SER A 201 34.26 -15.55 -2.78
C SER A 201 32.84 -14.99 -2.99
N ASN A 202 32.14 -14.73 -1.90
CA ASN A 202 30.79 -14.17 -1.93
C ASN A 202 30.85 -12.64 -1.78
N ARG A 203 30.33 -11.92 -2.80
CA ARG A 203 30.31 -10.45 -2.84
C ARG A 203 29.53 -9.80 -1.69
N ASP A 204 28.45 -10.46 -1.21
CA ASP A 204 27.61 -9.90 -0.16
C ASP A 204 28.34 -9.95 1.21
N VAL A 205 29.21 -10.96 1.40
CA VAL A 205 30.14 -11.01 2.54
C VAL A 205 31.17 -9.90 2.44
N ARG A 206 31.78 -9.68 1.24
CA ARG A 206 32.71 -8.58 1.04
C ARG A 206 32.06 -7.22 1.31
N ALA A 207 30.82 -7.01 0.83
CA ALA A 207 30.09 -5.78 1.05
C ALA A 207 29.83 -5.50 2.55
N GLU A 208 29.41 -6.50 3.31
CA GLU A 208 29.19 -6.33 4.76
C GLU A 208 30.49 -6.17 5.54
N CYS A 209 31.57 -6.85 5.11
CA CYS A 209 32.92 -6.62 5.65
C CYS A 209 33.36 -5.17 5.40
N LEU A 210 33.17 -4.64 4.18
CA LEU A 210 33.44 -3.24 3.86
C LEU A 210 32.67 -2.28 4.76
N LEU A 211 31.37 -2.54 4.99
CA LEU A 211 30.56 -1.71 5.88
C LEU A 211 31.09 -1.73 7.32
N PHE A 212 31.55 -2.89 7.81
CA PHE A 212 32.21 -2.99 9.11
C PHE A 212 33.50 -2.15 9.15
N LEU A 213 34.39 -2.31 8.17
CA LEU A 213 35.67 -1.59 8.10
C LEU A 213 35.48 -0.07 8.03
N PHE A 214 34.52 0.41 7.23
CA PHE A 214 34.23 1.84 7.14
C PHE A 214 33.61 2.42 8.42
N THR A 215 32.86 1.62 9.17
CA THR A 215 32.14 2.12 10.36
C THR A 215 32.91 1.94 11.66
N LYS A 216 33.75 0.89 11.75
CA LYS A 216 34.42 0.47 13.00
C LYS A 216 35.92 0.29 12.85
N GLY A 217 36.46 0.22 11.64
CA GLY A 217 37.83 -0.12 11.35
C GLY A 217 38.84 1.04 11.45
N GLY A 218 38.47 2.19 12.05
CA GLY A 218 39.38 3.33 12.17
C GLY A 218 40.00 3.74 10.82
N ILE A 219 41.20 4.33 10.88
CA ILE A 219 41.90 4.83 9.66
C ILE A 219 42.35 3.66 8.77
N GLU A 220 42.88 2.59 9.34
CA GLU A 220 43.36 1.44 8.60
C GLU A 220 42.25 0.71 7.87
N GLY A 221 41.11 0.48 8.54
CA GLY A 221 39.94 -0.12 7.92
C GLY A 221 39.34 0.73 6.81
N ILE A 222 39.30 2.06 6.99
CA ILE A 222 38.83 2.99 5.95
C ILE A 222 39.75 2.93 4.71
N LEU A 223 41.07 2.89 4.86
CA LEU A 223 42.00 2.83 3.74
C LEU A 223 41.86 1.51 2.96
N ALA A 224 41.85 0.38 3.64
CA ALA A 224 41.66 -0.93 3.02
C ALA A 224 40.28 -1.05 2.37
N GLY A 225 39.24 -0.53 3.02
CA GLY A 225 37.88 -0.50 2.49
C GLY A 225 37.75 0.37 1.25
N ALA A 226 38.39 1.53 1.21
CA ALA A 226 38.36 2.42 0.05
C ALA A 226 39.03 1.81 -1.18
N GLU A 227 40.16 1.12 -1.01
CA GLU A 227 40.84 0.40 -2.08
C GLU A 227 39.94 -0.70 -2.67
N GLN A 228 39.36 -1.53 -1.82
CA GLN A 228 38.47 -2.61 -2.23
C GLN A 228 37.18 -2.09 -2.89
N LEU A 229 36.58 -1.02 -2.35
CA LEU A 229 35.38 -0.42 -2.94
C LEU A 229 35.70 0.12 -4.35
N LYS A 230 36.87 0.72 -4.54
CA LYS A 230 37.30 1.18 -5.86
C LYS A 230 37.48 0.02 -6.84
N GLU A 231 38.09 -1.09 -6.44
CA GLU A 231 38.15 -2.30 -7.28
C GLU A 231 36.75 -2.80 -7.69
N MET A 232 35.77 -2.75 -6.77
CA MET A 232 34.40 -3.13 -7.07
C MET A 232 33.72 -2.16 -8.06
N THR A 233 33.95 -0.85 -7.92
CA THR A 233 33.39 0.15 -8.84
C THR A 233 34.04 0.14 -10.22
N ASP A 234 35.32 -0.19 -10.30
CA ASP A 234 36.06 -0.35 -11.57
C ASP A 234 35.78 -1.72 -12.24
N SER A 235 35.05 -2.60 -11.56
CA SER A 235 34.72 -3.93 -12.08
C SER A 235 33.73 -3.86 -13.26
N GLY A 236 33.99 -4.61 -14.32
CA GLY A 236 33.04 -4.79 -15.42
C GLY A 236 31.84 -5.69 -15.06
N ASN A 237 31.78 -6.22 -13.83
CA ASN A 237 30.74 -7.14 -13.38
C ASN A 237 29.58 -6.39 -12.73
N SER A 238 28.39 -6.45 -13.34
CA SER A 238 27.19 -5.76 -12.84
C SER A 238 26.79 -6.16 -11.41
N ALA A 239 27.16 -7.35 -10.97
CA ALA A 239 26.86 -7.81 -9.63
C ALA A 239 27.80 -7.20 -8.57
N GLU A 240 29.08 -6.96 -8.93
CA GLU A 240 30.03 -6.22 -8.08
C GLU A 240 29.61 -4.75 -8.00
N LEU A 241 29.25 -4.14 -9.14
CA LEU A 241 28.76 -2.76 -9.18
C LEU A 241 27.50 -2.56 -8.33
N ALA A 242 26.58 -3.53 -8.33
CA ALA A 242 25.40 -3.48 -7.48
C ALA A 242 25.75 -3.58 -5.98
N ALA A 243 26.74 -4.42 -5.62
CA ALA A 243 27.21 -4.51 -4.23
C ALA A 243 27.94 -3.22 -3.81
N ALA A 244 28.74 -2.61 -4.71
CA ALA A 244 29.36 -1.31 -4.46
C ALA A 244 28.31 -0.21 -4.24
N ALA A 245 27.24 -0.18 -5.04
CA ALA A 245 26.13 0.76 -4.87
C ALA A 245 25.47 0.61 -3.47
N TYR A 246 25.26 -0.61 -3.02
CA TYR A 246 24.75 -0.89 -1.68
C TYR A 246 25.67 -0.33 -0.59
N VAL A 247 26.98 -0.61 -0.68
CA VAL A 247 27.98 -0.10 0.28
C VAL A 247 28.00 1.42 0.31
N ILE A 248 27.99 2.08 -0.86
CA ILE A 248 27.96 3.55 -0.99
C ILE A 248 26.71 4.13 -0.33
N GLY A 249 25.55 3.48 -0.52
CA GLY A 249 24.28 3.90 0.10
C GLY A 249 24.28 3.83 1.62
N GLU A 250 24.85 2.76 2.18
CA GLU A 250 24.91 2.54 3.63
C GLU A 250 25.93 3.44 4.33
N ILE A 251 27.11 3.68 3.71
CA ILE A 251 28.15 4.55 4.29
C ILE A 251 27.77 6.02 4.15
N GLY A 252 27.19 6.38 3.03
CA GLY A 252 26.75 7.73 2.71
C GLY A 252 27.20 8.19 1.33
N ILE A 253 26.26 8.41 0.44
CA ILE A 253 26.46 8.82 -0.95
C ILE A 253 27.31 10.09 -1.06
N ARG A 254 27.25 10.97 -0.06
CA ARG A 254 28.02 12.23 -0.03
C ARG A 254 29.52 12.01 -0.18
N TYR A 255 30.04 10.93 0.41
CA TYR A 255 31.48 10.63 0.39
C TYR A 255 31.93 10.03 -0.95
N PHE A 256 31.02 9.41 -1.72
CA PHE A 256 31.28 8.69 -2.96
C PHE A 256 30.39 9.23 -4.11
N ARG A 257 30.22 10.55 -4.14
CA ARG A 257 29.30 11.19 -5.09
C ARG A 257 29.62 10.88 -6.57
N SER A 258 30.89 10.88 -6.95
CA SER A 258 31.32 10.58 -8.33
C SER A 258 30.93 9.16 -8.72
N ASP A 259 31.28 8.19 -7.89
CA ASP A 259 31.03 6.78 -8.12
C ASP A 259 29.52 6.50 -8.15
N PHE A 260 28.77 7.11 -7.25
CA PHE A 260 27.31 7.01 -7.23
C PHE A 260 26.69 7.52 -8.53
N LEU A 261 27.12 8.67 -9.05
CA LEU A 261 26.60 9.22 -10.30
C LEU A 261 26.98 8.37 -11.52
N GLU A 262 28.14 7.75 -11.51
CA GLU A 262 28.57 6.81 -12.55
C GLU A 262 27.69 5.56 -12.54
N LEU A 263 27.47 4.96 -11.38
CA LEU A 263 26.58 3.81 -11.20
C LEU A 263 25.12 4.14 -11.57
N LEU A 264 24.65 5.34 -11.22
CA LEU A 264 23.31 5.80 -11.56
C LEU A 264 23.09 5.93 -13.08
N ARG A 265 24.15 6.29 -13.84
CA ARG A 265 24.12 6.44 -15.30
C ARG A 265 24.57 5.18 -16.05
N HIS A 266 24.85 4.08 -15.32
CA HIS A 266 25.35 2.85 -15.92
C HIS A 266 24.36 2.25 -16.92
N SER A 267 24.86 1.64 -18.01
CA SER A 267 24.04 1.06 -19.08
C SER A 267 23.14 -0.10 -18.62
N ASN A 268 23.63 -0.90 -17.66
CA ASN A 268 22.88 -2.03 -17.11
C ASN A 268 21.79 -1.55 -16.13
N SER A 269 20.52 -1.94 -16.39
CA SER A 269 19.39 -1.53 -15.56
C SER A 269 19.43 -2.11 -14.13
N ALA A 270 20.05 -3.28 -13.92
CA ALA A 270 20.19 -3.87 -12.60
C ALA A 270 21.15 -3.06 -11.70
N VAL A 271 22.20 -2.45 -12.29
CA VAL A 271 23.09 -1.54 -11.56
C VAL A 271 22.36 -0.26 -11.19
N ARG A 272 21.63 0.36 -12.14
CA ARG A 272 20.80 1.54 -11.84
C ARG A 272 19.73 1.25 -10.78
N GLN A 273 19.13 0.06 -10.84
CA GLN A 273 18.17 -0.36 -9.81
C GLN A 273 18.82 -0.40 -8.43
N ALA A 274 19.94 -1.10 -8.26
CA ALA A 274 20.66 -1.18 -7.00
C ALA A 274 21.11 0.21 -6.50
N THR A 275 21.52 1.10 -7.41
CA THR A 275 21.91 2.48 -7.08
C THR A 275 20.73 3.30 -6.58
N LEU A 276 19.54 3.15 -7.18
CA LEU A 276 18.31 3.81 -6.71
C LEU A 276 17.81 3.21 -5.38
N GLU A 277 17.96 1.91 -5.17
CA GLU A 277 17.69 1.27 -3.88
C GLU A 277 18.60 1.85 -2.78
N ALA A 278 19.89 2.01 -3.08
CA ALA A 278 20.85 2.67 -2.18
C ALA A 278 20.47 4.13 -1.89
N ALA A 279 20.01 4.87 -2.90
CA ALA A 279 19.55 6.25 -2.76
C ALA A 279 18.33 6.38 -1.81
N ALA A 280 17.49 5.36 -1.73
CA ALA A 280 16.32 5.38 -0.85
C ALA A 280 16.68 5.39 0.65
N HIS A 281 17.92 5.04 1.02
CA HIS A 281 18.39 5.05 2.41
C HIS A 281 19.00 6.39 2.83
N ASN A 282 19.77 7.04 1.95
CA ASN A 282 20.52 8.25 2.34
C ASN A 282 20.86 9.13 1.12
N LEU A 283 19.84 9.66 0.44
CA LEU A 283 20.04 10.55 -0.70
C LEU A 283 20.40 11.97 -0.23
N PRO A 284 21.57 12.52 -0.62
CA PRO A 284 21.87 13.94 -0.40
C PRO A 284 20.92 14.84 -1.20
N PRO A 285 20.44 15.98 -0.62
CA PRO A 285 19.53 16.88 -1.29
C PRO A 285 20.04 17.43 -2.63
N GLU A 286 21.35 17.57 -2.77
CA GLU A 286 22.00 18.06 -4.00
C GLU A 286 21.86 17.12 -5.20
N LEU A 287 21.41 15.87 -4.95
CA LEU A 287 21.22 14.85 -5.99
C LEU A 287 19.75 14.65 -6.38
N ILE A 288 18.81 15.40 -5.80
CA ILE A 288 17.38 15.31 -6.16
C ILE A 288 17.19 15.48 -7.68
N ALA A 289 17.83 16.50 -8.27
CA ALA A 289 17.73 16.78 -9.71
C ALA A 289 18.22 15.65 -10.60
N GLU A 290 19.19 14.84 -10.13
CA GLU A 290 19.73 13.70 -10.87
C GLU A 290 18.77 12.49 -10.85
N LEU A 291 17.90 12.39 -9.86
CA LEU A 291 16.96 11.30 -9.73
C LEU A 291 15.60 11.56 -10.42
N LEU A 292 15.19 12.81 -10.55
CA LEU A 292 13.91 13.18 -11.18
C LEU A 292 13.72 12.57 -12.59
N PRO A 293 14.73 12.52 -13.48
CA PRO A 293 14.59 11.91 -14.80
C PRO A 293 14.20 10.42 -14.77
N PHE A 294 14.54 9.70 -13.69
CA PHE A 294 14.20 8.28 -13.55
C PHE A 294 12.71 8.03 -13.29
N LEU A 295 11.94 9.07 -12.98
CA LEU A 295 10.48 8.97 -12.93
C LEU A 295 9.88 8.68 -14.32
N ALA A 296 10.60 8.92 -15.41
CA ALA A 296 10.17 8.59 -16.77
C ALA A 296 10.44 7.11 -17.14
N ASP A 297 11.33 6.43 -16.44
CA ASP A 297 11.62 5.01 -16.68
C ASP A 297 10.61 4.14 -15.91
N ARG A 298 9.71 3.47 -16.64
CA ARG A 298 8.64 2.65 -16.02
C ARG A 298 9.14 1.55 -15.08
N SER A 299 10.35 1.06 -15.29
CA SER A 299 10.95 0.01 -14.47
C SER A 299 11.61 0.56 -13.19
N LEU A 300 12.07 1.80 -13.22
CA LEU A 300 12.82 2.44 -12.14
C LEU A 300 12.05 3.53 -11.39
N ALA A 301 10.94 4.04 -11.96
CA ALA A 301 10.16 5.15 -11.41
C ALA A 301 9.74 4.94 -9.95
N ARG A 302 9.35 3.71 -9.61
CA ARG A 302 8.99 3.37 -8.22
C ARG A 302 10.17 3.58 -7.27
N LEU A 303 11.37 3.14 -7.63
CA LEU A 303 12.56 3.25 -6.78
C LEU A 303 13.03 4.71 -6.70
N ALA A 304 13.04 5.43 -7.82
CA ALA A 304 13.34 6.86 -7.83
C ALA A 304 12.37 7.62 -6.90
N ARG A 305 11.07 7.32 -6.97
CA ARG A 305 10.07 7.92 -6.09
C ARG A 305 10.31 7.57 -4.61
N LEU A 306 10.66 6.31 -4.28
CA LEU A 306 10.99 5.89 -2.93
C LEU A 306 12.21 6.65 -2.36
N ALA A 307 13.22 6.91 -3.18
CA ALA A 307 14.38 7.70 -2.78
C ALA A 307 14.01 9.19 -2.58
N LEU A 308 13.23 9.76 -3.50
CA LEU A 308 12.81 11.16 -3.46
C LEU A 308 11.85 11.47 -2.30
N GLN A 309 10.99 10.53 -1.90
CA GLN A 309 10.05 10.74 -0.80
C GLN A 309 10.71 10.82 0.59
N GLN A 310 11.99 10.41 0.73
CA GLN A 310 12.75 10.56 1.96
C GLN A 310 13.29 11.99 2.15
N GLN A 311 13.18 12.84 1.12
CA GLN A 311 13.66 14.20 1.19
C GLN A 311 12.69 15.10 1.99
N PRO A 312 13.18 16.19 2.61
CA PRO A 312 12.32 17.20 3.22
C PRO A 312 11.32 17.77 2.20
N ALA A 313 10.06 17.92 2.63
CA ALA A 313 8.99 18.43 1.77
C ALA A 313 9.33 19.80 1.17
N GLU A 314 9.96 20.67 1.97
CA GLU A 314 10.33 22.04 1.59
C GLU A 314 11.31 22.08 0.40
N LEU A 315 12.15 21.05 0.27
CA LEU A 315 13.10 20.92 -0.83
C LEU A 315 12.50 20.22 -2.04
N MET A 316 11.64 19.21 -1.78
CA MET A 316 11.14 18.35 -2.85
C MET A 316 9.93 18.93 -3.58
N LEU A 317 8.98 19.55 -2.85
CA LEU A 317 7.73 20.00 -3.45
C LEU A 317 7.91 21.09 -4.52
N PRO A 318 8.80 22.10 -4.36
CA PRO A 318 9.06 23.08 -5.42
C PRO A 318 9.61 22.43 -6.70
N GLN A 319 10.54 21.49 -6.56
CA GLN A 319 11.13 20.77 -7.70
C GLN A 319 10.10 19.85 -8.38
N ALA A 320 9.25 19.19 -7.59
CA ALA A 320 8.16 18.37 -8.11
C ALA A 320 7.14 19.21 -8.90
N LYS A 321 6.80 20.43 -8.40
CA LYS A 321 5.91 21.36 -9.09
C LYS A 321 6.49 21.83 -10.42
N GLU A 322 7.76 22.21 -10.44
CA GLU A 322 8.47 22.64 -11.64
C GLU A 322 8.55 21.52 -12.68
N CYS A 323 8.94 20.32 -12.24
CA CYS A 323 9.00 19.15 -13.10
C CYS A 323 7.63 18.76 -13.64
N PHE A 324 6.56 18.86 -12.84
CA PHE A 324 5.18 18.62 -13.30
C PHE A 324 4.76 19.62 -14.38
N GLY A 325 5.06 20.89 -14.21
CA GLY A 325 4.71 21.94 -15.18
C GLY A 325 5.48 21.86 -16.49
N SER A 326 6.71 21.35 -16.46
CA SER A 326 7.56 21.20 -17.65
C SER A 326 7.34 19.85 -18.38
N SER A 327 6.80 18.85 -17.72
CA SER A 327 6.60 17.51 -18.31
C SER A 327 5.29 17.43 -19.10
N THR A 328 5.36 16.90 -20.32
CA THR A 328 4.20 16.53 -21.14
C THR A 328 3.85 15.04 -21.06
N ASP A 329 4.71 14.23 -20.43
CA ASP A 329 4.46 12.80 -20.24
C ASP A 329 3.53 12.58 -19.06
N ILE A 330 2.32 12.07 -19.34
CA ILE A 330 1.31 11.76 -18.32
C ILE A 330 1.83 10.74 -17.29
N PHE A 331 2.68 9.80 -17.69
CA PHE A 331 3.23 8.83 -16.75
C PHE A 331 4.12 9.53 -15.70
N VAL A 332 4.98 10.45 -16.13
CA VAL A 332 5.81 11.26 -15.23
C VAL A 332 4.95 12.11 -14.31
N GLN A 333 3.93 12.77 -14.88
CA GLN A 333 2.99 13.59 -14.09
C GLN A 333 2.27 12.76 -13.02
N LEU A 334 1.86 11.53 -13.33
CA LEU A 334 1.24 10.62 -12.36
C LEU A 334 2.21 10.20 -11.25
N GLU A 335 3.47 9.90 -11.58
CA GLU A 335 4.50 9.57 -10.58
C GLU A 335 4.82 10.78 -9.68
N LEU A 336 4.85 11.99 -10.24
CA LEU A 336 5.01 13.22 -9.47
C LEU A 336 3.83 13.47 -8.53
N VAL A 337 2.58 13.26 -8.97
CA VAL A 337 1.41 13.35 -8.08
C VAL A 337 1.49 12.33 -6.94
N ARG A 338 1.93 11.09 -7.22
CA ARG A 338 2.16 10.08 -6.18
C ARG A 338 3.26 10.51 -5.19
N LEU A 339 4.34 11.11 -5.71
CA LEU A 339 5.42 11.64 -4.90
C LEU A 339 4.91 12.77 -3.98
N ILE A 340 4.21 13.76 -4.53
CA ILE A 340 3.62 14.87 -3.76
C ILE A 340 2.68 14.33 -2.69
N SER A 341 1.86 13.32 -3.02
CA SER A 341 0.91 12.70 -2.10
C SER A 341 1.56 11.95 -0.92
N SER A 342 2.86 11.65 -0.99
CA SER A 342 3.58 10.98 0.10
C SER A 342 4.02 11.93 1.22
N PHE A 343 4.03 13.24 0.96
CA PHE A 343 4.43 14.25 1.94
C PHE A 343 3.23 14.68 2.80
N ARG A 344 3.35 14.53 4.11
CA ARG A 344 2.33 14.95 5.08
C ARG A 344 2.52 16.42 5.47
N ALA A 345 2.54 17.30 4.48
CA ALA A 345 2.78 18.73 4.63
C ALA A 345 1.61 19.54 4.04
N ALA A 346 1.33 20.72 4.58
CA ALA A 346 0.27 21.60 4.09
C ALA A 346 0.53 22.03 2.64
N GLU A 347 1.77 22.27 2.30
CA GLU A 347 2.21 22.65 0.95
C GLU A 347 1.93 21.54 -0.08
N ALA A 348 2.00 20.28 0.34
CA ALA A 348 1.62 19.15 -0.53
C ALA A 348 0.12 19.13 -0.79
N VAL A 349 -0.69 19.43 0.23
CA VAL A 349 -2.14 19.58 0.09
C VAL A 349 -2.48 20.73 -0.85
N ASP A 350 -1.86 21.91 -0.66
CA ASP A 350 -2.06 23.08 -1.52
C ASP A 350 -1.79 22.76 -2.99
N LEU A 351 -0.65 22.10 -3.24
CA LEU A 351 -0.25 21.71 -4.59
C LEU A 351 -1.22 20.70 -5.22
N LEU A 352 -1.66 19.70 -4.46
CA LEU A 352 -2.66 18.74 -4.92
C LEU A 352 -4.00 19.41 -5.18
N MET A 353 -4.40 20.39 -4.35
CA MET A 353 -5.62 21.17 -4.56
C MET A 353 -5.54 22.08 -5.79
N GLU A 354 -4.36 22.59 -6.15
CA GLU A 354 -4.15 23.28 -7.43
C GLU A 354 -4.37 22.32 -8.61
N LEU A 355 -3.86 21.08 -8.51
CA LEU A 355 -3.96 20.07 -9.55
C LEU A 355 -5.34 19.38 -9.64
N LEU A 356 -6.22 19.57 -8.66
CA LEU A 356 -7.56 18.96 -8.64
C LEU A 356 -8.42 19.38 -9.84
N GLY A 357 -8.19 20.57 -10.39
CA GLY A 357 -8.83 21.09 -11.59
C GLY A 357 -8.21 20.66 -12.92
N HIS A 358 -7.23 19.76 -12.92
CA HIS A 358 -6.48 19.36 -14.11
C HIS A 358 -7.39 18.78 -15.19
N VAL A 359 -7.06 19.01 -16.47
CA VAL A 359 -7.86 18.57 -17.62
C VAL A 359 -7.84 17.04 -17.74
N ASP A 360 -6.65 16.41 -17.59
CA ASP A 360 -6.52 14.96 -17.69
C ASP A 360 -7.13 14.27 -16.45
N ILE A 361 -8.09 13.40 -16.72
CA ILE A 361 -8.85 12.71 -15.68
C ILE A 361 -8.01 11.72 -14.85
N ARG A 362 -6.96 11.15 -15.43
CA ARG A 362 -6.04 10.22 -14.74
C ARG A 362 -5.28 10.97 -13.65
N ILE A 363 -4.83 12.21 -13.96
CA ILE A 363 -4.16 13.08 -13.00
C ILE A 363 -5.14 13.48 -11.90
N LYS A 364 -6.34 13.95 -12.27
CA LYS A 364 -7.39 14.31 -11.31
C LYS A 364 -7.72 13.15 -10.36
N TYR A 365 -7.86 11.94 -10.90
CA TYR A 365 -8.12 10.73 -10.12
C TYR A 365 -6.98 10.43 -9.14
N GLN A 366 -5.72 10.51 -9.59
CA GLN A 366 -4.55 10.29 -8.76
C GLN A 366 -4.43 11.37 -7.66
N VAL A 367 -4.74 12.62 -7.98
CA VAL A 367 -4.81 13.72 -7.01
C VAL A 367 -5.83 13.43 -5.91
N LEU A 368 -7.04 13.01 -6.28
CA LEU A 368 -8.07 12.63 -5.31
C LEU A 368 -7.68 11.44 -4.45
N GLN A 369 -6.96 10.47 -5.00
CA GLN A 369 -6.40 9.37 -4.20
C GLN A 369 -5.39 9.90 -3.17
N GLY A 370 -4.49 10.79 -3.59
CA GLY A 370 -3.51 11.41 -2.70
C GLY A 370 -4.15 12.21 -1.58
N LEU A 371 -5.11 13.10 -1.91
CA LEU A 371 -5.85 13.88 -0.92
C LEU A 371 -6.62 13.00 0.05
N THR A 372 -7.26 11.92 -0.44
CA THR A 372 -7.97 10.96 0.42
C THR A 372 -7.00 10.25 1.39
N GLN A 373 -5.79 9.90 0.94
CA GLN A 373 -4.76 9.32 1.78
C GLN A 373 -4.29 10.31 2.85
N LEU A 374 -4.00 11.55 2.47
CA LEU A 374 -3.62 12.61 3.42
C LEU A 374 -4.71 12.87 4.46
N ARG A 375 -5.99 12.83 4.05
CA ARG A 375 -7.13 12.97 4.96
C ARG A 375 -7.18 11.83 6.00
N ARG A 376 -6.97 10.59 5.59
CA ARG A 376 -6.93 9.43 6.51
C ARG A 376 -5.79 9.50 7.52
N HIS A 377 -4.69 10.14 7.15
CA HIS A 377 -3.53 10.35 8.05
C HIS A 377 -3.59 11.67 8.82
N GLU A 378 -4.76 12.34 8.84
CA GLU A 378 -4.98 13.61 9.54
C GLU A 378 -4.04 14.76 9.08
N ALA A 379 -3.44 14.62 7.90
CA ALA A 379 -2.55 15.62 7.30
C ALA A 379 -3.31 16.59 6.37
N PHE A 380 -4.63 16.44 6.23
CA PHE A 380 -5.50 17.29 5.42
C PHE A 380 -6.64 17.85 6.25
N ASP A 381 -6.64 19.15 6.45
CA ASP A 381 -7.79 19.89 7.00
C ASP A 381 -8.68 20.37 5.83
N PRO A 382 -9.97 19.95 5.77
CA PRO A 382 -10.86 20.35 4.69
C PRO A 382 -11.33 21.81 4.76
N GLU A 383 -11.28 22.45 5.94
CA GLU A 383 -11.94 23.74 6.16
C GLU A 383 -11.46 24.82 5.20
N PRO A 384 -10.16 25.03 4.95
CA PRO A 384 -9.67 26.05 4.01
C PRO A 384 -10.02 25.75 2.53
N TYR A 385 -10.34 24.50 2.20
CA TYR A 385 -10.50 24.06 0.82
C TYR A 385 -11.96 23.73 0.44
N GLN A 386 -12.91 23.95 1.35
CA GLN A 386 -14.32 23.62 1.13
C GLN A 386 -14.86 24.20 -0.17
N GLU A 387 -14.65 25.48 -0.42
CA GLU A 387 -15.14 26.14 -1.63
C GLU A 387 -14.58 25.50 -2.92
N ARG A 388 -13.29 25.16 -2.91
CA ARG A 388 -12.64 24.49 -4.07
C ARG A 388 -13.21 23.12 -4.32
N VAL A 389 -13.43 22.34 -3.25
CA VAL A 389 -14.04 21.00 -3.35
C VAL A 389 -15.49 21.11 -3.84
N TYR A 390 -16.27 22.05 -3.33
CA TYR A 390 -17.64 22.29 -3.83
C TYR A 390 -17.67 22.75 -5.28
N ALA A 391 -16.75 23.61 -5.70
CA ALA A 391 -16.61 23.99 -7.10
C ALA A 391 -16.32 22.79 -8.00
N GLN A 392 -15.44 21.90 -7.55
CA GLN A 392 -15.13 20.65 -8.28
C GLN A 392 -16.33 19.67 -8.29
N LEU A 393 -17.05 19.51 -7.16
CA LEU A 393 -18.30 18.74 -7.12
C LEU A 393 -19.33 19.26 -8.13
N ARG A 394 -19.52 20.58 -8.18
CA ARG A 394 -20.43 21.20 -9.16
C ARG A 394 -20.02 20.91 -10.60
N ARG A 395 -18.72 20.89 -10.88
CA ARG A 395 -18.18 20.55 -12.19
C ARG A 395 -18.43 19.08 -12.55
N GLU A 396 -18.24 18.15 -11.59
CA GLU A 396 -18.53 16.73 -11.80
C GLU A 396 -20.05 16.50 -12.03
N PHE A 397 -20.92 17.17 -11.29
CA PHE A 397 -22.37 17.13 -11.54
C PHE A 397 -22.72 17.68 -12.93
N TYR A 398 -22.09 18.78 -13.34
CA TYR A 398 -22.30 19.34 -14.68
C TYR A 398 -22.04 18.28 -15.76
N PHE A 399 -20.89 17.62 -15.74
CA PHE A 399 -20.58 16.55 -16.71
C PHE A 399 -21.53 15.36 -16.57
N GLY A 400 -21.79 14.90 -15.38
CA GLY A 400 -22.65 13.75 -15.13
C GLY A 400 -24.09 13.96 -15.64
N TYR A 401 -24.68 15.14 -15.40
CA TYR A 401 -26.01 15.46 -15.89
C TYR A 401 -26.04 15.68 -17.42
N HIS A 402 -24.96 16.18 -18.00
CA HIS A 402 -24.83 16.23 -19.46
C HIS A 402 -24.77 14.83 -20.07
N TYR A 403 -24.14 13.86 -19.43
CA TYR A 403 -24.19 12.47 -19.91
C TYR A 403 -25.59 11.87 -19.83
N PHE A 404 -26.38 12.17 -18.80
CA PHE A 404 -27.80 11.79 -18.76
C PHE A 404 -28.61 12.48 -19.87
N TYR A 405 -28.34 13.75 -20.14
CA TYR A 405 -28.99 14.48 -21.26
C TYR A 405 -28.69 13.84 -22.60
N LEU A 406 -27.42 13.52 -22.87
CA LEU A 406 -27.02 12.83 -24.10
C LEU A 406 -27.69 11.45 -24.23
N LEU A 407 -27.76 10.67 -23.16
CA LEU A 407 -28.47 9.39 -23.16
C LEU A 407 -29.99 9.56 -23.49
N THR A 408 -30.59 10.64 -23.02
CA THR A 408 -32.01 10.95 -23.33
C THR A 408 -32.18 11.33 -24.79
N LEU A 409 -31.30 12.16 -25.37
CA LEU A 409 -31.29 12.50 -26.80
C LEU A 409 -31.09 11.26 -27.67
N MET A 410 -30.17 10.37 -27.31
CA MET A 410 -29.92 9.12 -28.05
C MET A 410 -31.09 8.15 -27.99
N ARG A 411 -31.90 8.19 -26.93
CA ARG A 411 -33.18 7.43 -26.89
C ARG A 411 -34.23 7.99 -27.84
N LYS A 412 -34.30 9.34 -27.98
CA LYS A 412 -35.23 10.00 -28.88
C LYS A 412 -34.83 9.87 -30.35
N ASN A 413 -33.52 10.01 -30.62
CA ASN A 413 -32.93 9.96 -31.96
C ASN A 413 -31.76 8.96 -31.99
N PRO A 414 -32.02 7.65 -32.13
CA PRO A 414 -30.97 6.62 -31.97
C PRO A 414 -29.91 6.62 -33.07
N GLY A 415 -30.18 7.17 -34.27
CA GLY A 415 -29.26 7.15 -35.41
C GLY A 415 -28.83 5.74 -35.81
N ASP A 416 -27.51 5.53 -36.14
CA ASP A 416 -26.95 4.22 -36.43
C ASP A 416 -26.99 3.33 -35.16
N PRO A 417 -27.65 2.16 -35.21
CA PRO A 417 -27.83 1.29 -34.02
C PRO A 417 -26.54 0.78 -33.40
N VAL A 418 -25.46 0.60 -34.18
CA VAL A 418 -24.17 0.08 -33.69
C VAL A 418 -23.43 1.18 -32.94
N ARG A 419 -23.31 2.36 -33.57
CA ARG A 419 -22.65 3.52 -32.94
C ARG A 419 -23.38 3.97 -31.68
N SER A 420 -24.74 4.00 -31.76
CA SER A 420 -25.56 4.38 -30.62
C SER A 420 -25.39 3.46 -29.42
N ARG A 421 -25.34 2.13 -29.60
CA ARG A 421 -25.10 1.16 -28.51
C ARG A 421 -23.72 1.32 -27.88
N PHE A 422 -22.68 1.49 -28.70
CA PHE A 422 -21.34 1.73 -28.24
C PHE A 422 -21.25 2.99 -27.35
N LEU A 423 -21.71 4.13 -27.89
CA LEU A 423 -21.70 5.41 -27.16
C LEU A 423 -22.56 5.39 -25.90
N GLN A 424 -23.73 4.72 -25.91
CA GLN A 424 -24.53 4.55 -24.69
C GLN A 424 -23.76 3.76 -23.62
N SER A 425 -22.99 2.75 -24.01
CA SER A 425 -22.13 1.98 -23.08
C SER A 425 -21.06 2.88 -22.49
N GLU A 426 -20.38 3.67 -23.31
CA GLU A 426 -19.33 4.60 -22.89
C GLU A 426 -19.89 5.69 -21.97
N LEU A 427 -21.01 6.31 -22.30
CA LEU A 427 -21.65 7.30 -21.43
C LEU A 427 -22.05 6.73 -20.06
N LYS A 428 -22.51 5.47 -20.01
CA LYS A 428 -22.77 4.79 -18.74
C LYS A 428 -21.49 4.52 -17.95
N HIS A 429 -20.37 4.26 -18.61
CA HIS A 429 -19.06 4.15 -17.97
C HIS A 429 -18.63 5.49 -17.39
N LYS A 430 -18.75 6.57 -18.14
CA LYS A 430 -18.44 7.93 -17.68
C LYS A 430 -19.31 8.35 -16.49
N ILE A 431 -20.61 8.04 -16.51
CA ILE A 431 -21.50 8.29 -15.37
C ILE A 431 -21.01 7.55 -14.12
N ARG A 432 -20.64 6.27 -14.24
CA ARG A 432 -20.09 5.50 -13.11
C ARG A 432 -18.80 6.10 -12.57
N PHE A 433 -17.97 6.61 -13.47
CA PHE A 433 -16.74 7.30 -13.07
C PHE A 433 -17.06 8.61 -12.31
N VAL A 434 -17.99 9.43 -12.84
CA VAL A 434 -18.46 10.65 -12.15
C VAL A 434 -19.02 10.33 -10.77
N GLN A 435 -19.80 9.25 -10.64
CA GLN A 435 -20.29 8.79 -9.33
C GLN A 435 -19.14 8.52 -8.36
N GLU A 436 -18.09 7.82 -8.80
CA GLU A 436 -16.90 7.58 -7.99
C GLU A 436 -16.19 8.89 -7.60
N MET A 437 -16.04 9.83 -8.53
CA MET A 437 -15.45 11.15 -8.26
C MET A 437 -16.24 11.93 -7.22
N ILE A 438 -17.56 11.91 -7.28
CA ILE A 438 -18.45 12.54 -6.30
C ILE A 438 -18.21 11.95 -4.91
N PHE A 439 -18.21 10.62 -4.76
CA PHE A 439 -17.95 9.98 -3.47
C PHE A 439 -16.55 10.33 -2.92
N ARG A 440 -15.52 10.38 -3.77
CA ARG A 440 -14.16 10.76 -3.34
C ARG A 440 -14.10 12.21 -2.87
N LEU A 441 -14.74 13.13 -3.60
CA LEU A 441 -14.82 14.54 -3.21
C LEU A 441 -15.60 14.73 -1.91
N LEU A 442 -16.72 14.02 -1.74
CA LEU A 442 -17.47 14.02 -0.47
C LEU A 442 -16.64 13.48 0.70
N GLY A 443 -15.82 12.46 0.47
CA GLY A 443 -14.90 11.92 1.47
C GLY A 443 -13.76 12.87 1.88
N LEU A 444 -13.52 13.96 1.14
CA LEU A 444 -12.62 15.02 1.56
C LEU A 444 -13.29 15.97 2.57
N LEU A 445 -14.60 16.20 2.46
CA LEU A 445 -15.36 17.14 3.29
C LEU A 445 -15.97 16.51 4.55
N HIS A 446 -16.35 15.24 4.44
CA HIS A 446 -17.08 14.50 5.46
C HIS A 446 -16.22 13.33 6.00
N PRO A 447 -16.65 12.63 7.08
CA PRO A 447 -15.90 11.49 7.60
C PRO A 447 -15.60 10.45 6.52
N THR A 448 -14.32 10.29 6.20
CA THR A 448 -13.86 9.51 5.03
C THR A 448 -14.33 8.06 5.07
N ASP A 449 -14.34 7.44 6.26
CA ASP A 449 -14.73 6.03 6.42
C ASP A 449 -16.22 5.80 6.17
N GLU A 450 -17.08 6.74 6.56
CA GLU A 450 -18.53 6.66 6.33
C GLU A 450 -18.86 6.80 4.86
N ILE A 451 -18.27 7.80 4.20
CA ILE A 451 -18.41 8.02 2.75
C ILE A 451 -17.84 6.84 1.96
N TYR A 452 -16.71 6.28 2.40
CA TYR A 452 -16.12 5.11 1.75
C TYR A 452 -17.01 3.85 1.88
N LYS A 453 -17.59 3.60 3.06
CA LYS A 453 -18.57 2.53 3.26
C LYS A 453 -19.81 2.74 2.38
N ALA A 454 -20.32 3.98 2.32
CA ALA A 454 -21.42 4.32 1.45
C ALA A 454 -21.09 4.04 -0.03
N PHE A 455 -19.89 4.39 -0.50
CA PHE A 455 -19.43 4.08 -1.85
C PHE A 455 -19.36 2.57 -2.14
N LEU A 456 -18.82 1.77 -1.24
CA LEU A 456 -18.77 0.31 -1.40
C LEU A 456 -20.18 -0.30 -1.48
N ASN A 457 -21.11 0.17 -0.65
CA ASN A 457 -22.50 -0.25 -0.68
C ASN A 457 -23.20 0.18 -1.98
N PHE A 458 -22.93 1.39 -2.45
CA PHE A 458 -23.47 1.91 -3.72
C PHE A 458 -23.03 1.09 -4.93
N ARG A 459 -21.76 0.65 -4.97
CA ARG A 459 -21.23 -0.22 -6.04
C ARG A 459 -21.75 -1.66 -5.99
N SER A 460 -22.44 -2.05 -4.93
CA SER A 460 -23.03 -3.39 -4.82
C SER A 460 -24.13 -3.59 -5.88
N GLN A 461 -24.25 -4.81 -6.38
CA GLN A 461 -25.37 -5.19 -7.26
C GLN A 461 -26.71 -5.28 -6.52
N SER A 462 -26.71 -5.30 -5.19
CA SER A 462 -27.90 -5.40 -4.34
C SER A 462 -28.57 -4.03 -4.19
N ALA A 463 -29.87 -3.98 -4.52
CA ALA A 463 -30.71 -2.78 -4.33
C ALA A 463 -30.75 -2.36 -2.84
N HIS A 464 -30.74 -3.33 -1.92
CA HIS A 464 -30.71 -3.07 -0.48
C HIS A 464 -29.46 -2.30 -0.05
N PHE A 465 -28.27 -2.71 -0.48
CA PHE A 465 -27.04 -2.00 -0.13
C PHE A 465 -26.95 -0.61 -0.78
N ARG A 466 -27.51 -0.44 -2.00
CA ARG A 466 -27.60 0.88 -2.61
C ARG A 466 -28.54 1.81 -1.84
N ALA A 467 -29.70 1.31 -1.38
CA ALA A 467 -30.60 2.09 -0.54
C ALA A 467 -29.93 2.50 0.78
N LEU A 468 -29.20 1.57 1.44
CA LEU A 468 -28.41 1.87 2.64
C LEU A 468 -27.34 2.93 2.40
N SER A 469 -26.69 2.91 1.24
CA SER A 469 -25.74 3.96 0.86
C SER A 469 -26.40 5.35 0.78
N LEU A 470 -27.57 5.44 0.12
CA LEU A 470 -28.31 6.71 0.02
C LEU A 470 -28.80 7.19 1.41
N GLU A 471 -29.18 6.27 2.28
CA GLU A 471 -29.56 6.58 3.66
C GLU A 471 -28.37 7.17 4.44
N VAL A 472 -27.18 6.57 4.38
CA VAL A 472 -25.96 7.12 5.01
C VAL A 472 -25.70 8.54 4.49
N LEU A 473 -25.78 8.76 3.18
CA LEU A 473 -25.58 10.09 2.60
C LEU A 473 -26.63 11.09 3.09
N SER A 474 -27.88 10.66 3.33
CA SER A 474 -28.95 11.54 3.82
C SER A 474 -28.73 12.02 5.26
N TYR A 475 -28.01 11.26 6.08
CA TYR A 475 -27.58 11.68 7.41
C TYR A 475 -26.34 12.56 7.41
N THR A 476 -25.45 12.35 6.42
CA THR A 476 -24.15 13.04 6.39
C THR A 476 -24.23 14.38 5.66
N LEU A 477 -25.08 14.50 4.65
CA LEU A 477 -25.19 15.68 3.80
C LEU A 477 -26.43 16.51 4.14
N GLN A 478 -26.40 17.81 3.80
CA GLN A 478 -27.53 18.72 4.07
C GLN A 478 -27.80 19.66 2.88
N GLY A 479 -29.00 20.23 2.86
CA GLY A 479 -29.40 21.27 1.90
C GLY A 479 -29.36 20.83 0.44
N SER A 480 -29.01 21.75 -0.44
CA SER A 480 -28.99 21.58 -1.89
C SER A 480 -28.00 20.50 -2.36
N LEU A 481 -26.89 20.31 -1.63
CA LEU A 481 -25.92 19.26 -1.97
C LEU A 481 -26.54 17.87 -1.79
N LEU A 482 -27.27 17.63 -0.68
CA LEU A 482 -27.97 16.38 -0.44
C LEU A 482 -28.94 16.06 -1.59
N GLU A 483 -29.76 17.02 -1.97
CA GLU A 483 -30.73 16.83 -3.05
C GLU A 483 -30.09 16.50 -4.39
N LEU A 484 -29.00 17.20 -4.75
CA LEU A 484 -28.24 16.93 -5.96
C LEU A 484 -27.62 15.53 -5.95
N VAL A 485 -26.97 15.16 -4.86
CA VAL A 485 -26.32 13.85 -4.70
C VAL A 485 -27.35 12.73 -4.78
N LEU A 486 -28.44 12.81 -4.01
CA LEU A 486 -29.48 11.78 -4.01
C LEU A 486 -30.12 11.65 -5.39
N THR A 487 -30.53 12.77 -6.02
CA THR A 487 -31.13 12.74 -7.36
C THR A 487 -30.18 12.15 -8.40
N PHE A 488 -28.88 12.45 -8.30
CA PHE A 488 -27.88 11.93 -9.24
C PHE A 488 -27.65 10.42 -9.08
N LEU A 489 -27.58 9.93 -7.84
CA LEU A 489 -27.24 8.55 -7.51
C LEU A 489 -28.43 7.58 -7.58
N ASP A 490 -29.66 8.04 -7.25
CA ASP A 490 -30.86 7.20 -7.20
C ASP A 490 -31.24 6.64 -8.60
N ASP A 491 -32.00 5.56 -8.64
CA ASP A 491 -32.51 4.91 -9.87
C ASP A 491 -33.73 5.63 -10.47
N LEU A 492 -33.74 6.96 -10.45
CA LEU A 492 -34.79 7.78 -11.01
C LEU A 492 -34.73 7.82 -12.56
N PRO A 493 -35.88 8.00 -13.26
CA PRO A 493 -35.90 8.29 -14.68
C PRO A 493 -35.00 9.48 -15.02
N TYR A 494 -34.32 9.44 -16.19
CA TYR A 494 -33.40 10.51 -16.59
C TYR A 494 -34.09 11.87 -16.70
N GLU A 495 -35.35 11.90 -17.11
CA GLU A 495 -36.17 13.12 -17.20
C GLU A 495 -36.29 13.83 -15.85
N ASN A 496 -36.52 13.07 -14.78
CA ASN A 496 -36.61 13.61 -13.41
C ASN A 496 -35.25 14.16 -12.93
N LYS A 497 -34.14 13.43 -13.23
CA LYS A 497 -32.78 13.90 -12.97
C LYS A 497 -32.47 15.20 -13.68
N LEU A 498 -32.85 15.30 -14.96
CA LEU A 498 -32.64 16.50 -15.78
C LEU A 498 -33.51 17.68 -15.33
N ALA A 499 -34.74 17.43 -14.87
CA ALA A 499 -35.59 18.49 -14.29
C ALA A 499 -34.87 19.14 -13.06
N LYS A 500 -34.29 18.32 -12.18
CA LYS A 500 -33.54 18.82 -11.03
C LYS A 500 -32.26 19.55 -11.44
N ALA A 501 -31.56 19.04 -12.47
CA ALA A 501 -30.36 19.69 -12.99
C ALA A 501 -30.63 21.10 -13.57
N ARG A 502 -31.82 21.31 -14.17
CA ARG A 502 -32.25 22.63 -14.62
C ARG A 502 -32.56 23.59 -13.48
N GLU A 503 -33.20 23.12 -12.42
CA GLU A 503 -33.47 23.89 -11.21
C GLU A 503 -32.16 24.46 -10.61
N TYR A 504 -31.07 23.66 -10.61
CA TYR A 504 -29.76 24.06 -10.13
C TYR A 504 -28.85 24.70 -11.19
N GLN A 505 -29.42 25.05 -12.38
CA GLN A 505 -28.69 25.69 -13.49
C GLN A 505 -27.45 24.91 -13.97
N LEU A 506 -27.47 23.58 -13.86
CA LEU A 506 -26.41 22.69 -14.35
C LEU A 506 -26.59 22.35 -15.83
N ILE A 507 -27.80 22.49 -16.37
CA ILE A 507 -28.14 22.28 -17.78
C ILE A 507 -29.08 23.38 -18.24
N ASN A 508 -28.81 23.94 -19.42
CA ASN A 508 -29.67 24.94 -20.06
C ASN A 508 -30.56 24.27 -21.15
N ASP A 509 -31.76 24.78 -21.35
CA ASP A 509 -32.68 24.29 -22.39
C ASP A 509 -32.22 24.59 -23.82
N SER A 510 -31.22 25.46 -23.99
CA SER A 510 -30.59 25.80 -25.28
C SER A 510 -29.50 24.84 -25.73
N GLY A 511 -29.43 23.64 -25.14
CA GLY A 511 -28.46 22.61 -25.53
C GLY A 511 -28.66 22.05 -26.94
N PRO A 512 -27.66 21.33 -27.50
CA PRO A 512 -27.75 20.77 -28.85
C PRO A 512 -28.94 19.84 -28.98
N GLN A 513 -29.67 19.95 -30.10
CA GLN A 513 -30.83 19.08 -30.37
C GLN A 513 -30.42 17.65 -30.72
N ASN A 514 -29.20 17.50 -31.21
CA ASN A 514 -28.64 16.21 -31.58
C ASN A 514 -27.43 15.89 -30.69
N TRP A 515 -27.32 14.65 -30.24
CA TRP A 515 -26.23 14.22 -29.33
C TRP A 515 -24.83 14.37 -29.96
N TRP A 516 -24.69 14.25 -31.29
CA TRP A 516 -23.39 14.39 -31.99
C TRP A 516 -22.90 15.84 -32.11
N GLU A 517 -23.75 16.82 -31.84
CA GLU A 517 -23.43 18.26 -31.83
C GLU A 517 -22.95 18.73 -30.42
N SER A 518 -22.97 17.84 -29.44
CA SER A 518 -22.65 18.21 -28.08
C SER A 518 -21.18 18.53 -27.90
N PRO A 519 -20.80 19.71 -27.38
CA PRO A 519 -19.41 20.05 -27.08
C PRO A 519 -18.79 19.11 -26.04
N VAL A 520 -19.59 18.48 -25.20
CA VAL A 520 -19.11 17.51 -24.19
C VAL A 520 -18.55 16.25 -24.85
N ILE A 521 -19.03 15.84 -26.03
CA ILE A 521 -18.47 14.73 -26.81
C ILE A 521 -17.19 15.16 -27.53
N LEU A 522 -17.14 16.43 -27.99
CA LEU A 522 -16.04 16.95 -28.78
C LEU A 522 -14.83 17.38 -27.96
N VAL A 523 -15.04 17.78 -26.71
CA VAL A 523 -14.00 18.35 -25.82
C VAL A 523 -13.55 17.35 -24.74
N ASP A 524 -14.25 16.23 -24.61
CA ASP A 524 -13.94 15.23 -23.62
C ASP A 524 -12.65 14.48 -24.01
N PRO A 525 -11.56 14.53 -23.23
CA PRO A 525 -10.24 13.99 -23.57
C PRO A 525 -10.14 12.46 -23.55
N TRP A 526 -11.26 11.74 -23.58
CA TRP A 526 -11.31 10.27 -23.64
C TRP A 526 -11.23 9.71 -25.07
#